data_c81727868f7c073a75bfa7e238e32c3d
#
_entry.id   c81727868f7c073a75bfa7e238e32c3d
#
_cell.length_a   1.000
_cell.length_b   1.000
_cell.length_c   1.000
_cell.angle_alpha   90.00
_cell.angle_beta   90.00
_cell.angle_gamma   90.00
#
_symmetry.space_group_name_H-M   'P 1'
#
loop_
_entity.id
_entity.type
_entity.pdbx_description
1 polymer ?
#
loop_
_entity_poly.entity_id
_entity_poly.type
_entity_poly.pdbx_seq_one_letter_code
_entity_poly.pdbx_strand_id
1 'polypeptide(L)'
;MRNKIFGSLILISLLISCNKKGNTSSGNEADTVSYRVNYAEMFRVNRFPDYTEVQVRDPWDTTRLLQKYILIPKTSSLPASLPEGTVVRTPLSRVAVYSSVHCSMLAQLGNLSDIAGVCESRYIIIPEIMRGVS
;
A
#
# COMPACT_ATOMS: atom_id res chain seq x y z
N MET A 1 33.96 17.79 -58.78
CA MET A 1 32.67 17.23 -58.34
C MET A 1 32.78 16.16 -57.21
N ARG A 2 33.96 15.96 -56.61
CA ARG A 2 34.22 14.84 -55.67
C ARG A 2 34.07 15.19 -54.19
N ASN A 3 33.98 16.48 -53.86
CA ASN A 3 33.93 16.92 -52.44
C ASN A 3 32.53 17.23 -51.90
N LYS A 4 31.47 17.19 -52.72
CA LYS A 4 30.10 17.44 -52.27
C LYS A 4 29.35 16.17 -51.79
N ILE A 5 29.86 14.98 -52.19
CA ILE A 5 29.27 13.70 -51.84
C ILE A 5 29.71 13.26 -50.44
N PHE A 6 30.94 13.63 -50.02
CA PHE A 6 31.48 13.27 -48.71
C PHE A 6 30.81 14.03 -47.55
N GLY A 7 30.38 15.26 -47.78
CA GLY A 7 29.69 16.06 -46.77
C GLY A 7 28.26 15.59 -46.49
N SER A 8 27.59 14.99 -47.48
CA SER A 8 26.21 14.48 -47.32
C SER A 8 26.17 13.14 -46.63
N LEU A 9 27.21 12.34 -46.68
CA LEU A 9 27.27 11.02 -46.03
C LEU A 9 27.53 11.14 -44.51
N ILE A 10 28.20 12.20 -44.07
CA ILE A 10 28.50 12.44 -42.64
C ILE A 10 27.27 12.97 -41.90
N LEU A 11 26.35 13.69 -42.58
CA LEU A 11 25.17 14.24 -41.97
C LEU A 11 24.07 13.18 -41.69
N ILE A 12 24.08 12.06 -42.39
CA ILE A 12 23.11 10.97 -42.25
C ILE A 12 23.46 10.05 -41.07
N SER A 13 24.74 9.99 -40.66
CA SER A 13 25.18 9.12 -39.57
C SER A 13 24.85 9.64 -38.16
N LEU A 14 24.36 10.86 -37.99
CA LEU A 14 24.06 11.46 -36.71
C LEU A 14 22.60 11.24 -36.22
N LEU A 15 21.74 10.60 -37.01
CA LEU A 15 20.33 10.37 -36.67
C LEU A 15 20.02 8.97 -36.11
N ILE A 16 21.01 8.11 -35.90
CA ILE A 16 20.78 6.73 -35.44
C ILE A 16 21.26 6.55 -33.98
N SER A 17 21.24 7.59 -33.15
CA SER A 17 21.65 7.48 -31.75
C SER A 17 20.51 7.85 -30.80
N CYS A 18 19.41 7.11 -30.86
CA CYS A 18 18.42 7.06 -29.77
C CYS A 18 17.64 5.74 -29.82
N ASN A 19 18.35 4.62 -29.61
CA ASN A 19 17.67 3.40 -29.22
C ASN A 19 18.08 3.08 -27.79
N LYS A 20 17.47 3.81 -26.84
CA LYS A 20 17.50 3.46 -25.43
C LYS A 20 16.67 2.20 -25.28
N LYS A 21 17.34 1.05 -25.27
CA LYS A 21 16.78 -0.23 -24.90
C LYS A 21 16.22 -0.09 -23.48
N GLY A 22 14.96 0.26 -23.36
CA GLY A 22 14.20 0.06 -22.14
C GLY A 22 14.18 -1.45 -21.90
N ASN A 23 14.74 -1.89 -20.79
CA ASN A 23 14.50 -3.21 -20.25
C ASN A 23 12.99 -3.37 -20.05
N THR A 24 12.34 -4.01 -21.00
CA THR A 24 10.99 -4.52 -20.83
C THR A 24 11.11 -5.78 -19.98
N SER A 25 11.13 -5.63 -18.67
CA SER A 25 10.73 -6.73 -17.81
C SER A 25 9.22 -6.89 -18.02
N SER A 26 8.85 -7.87 -18.81
CA SER A 26 7.50 -8.37 -18.99
C SER A 26 7.04 -8.99 -17.66
N GLY A 27 6.54 -8.17 -16.77
CA GLY A 27 5.71 -8.50 -15.65
C GLY A 27 4.45 -7.66 -15.83
N ASN A 28 3.30 -8.28 -15.77
CA ASN A 28 2.00 -7.60 -15.83
C ASN A 28 1.97 -6.44 -14.82
N GLU A 29 2.32 -5.23 -15.26
CA GLU A 29 1.98 -3.99 -14.58
C GLU A 29 0.47 -3.76 -14.81
N ALA A 30 -0.34 -4.62 -14.19
CA ALA A 30 -1.74 -4.33 -14.00
C ALA A 30 -1.81 -3.09 -13.10
N ASP A 31 -2.31 -2.03 -13.65
CA ASP A 31 -2.77 -0.74 -13.11
C ASP A 31 -2.58 -0.56 -11.58
N THR A 32 -1.33 -0.57 -11.12
CA THR A 32 -0.99 -0.41 -9.71
C THR A 32 -0.94 1.07 -9.39
N VAL A 33 -1.95 1.58 -8.69
CA VAL A 33 -1.94 2.96 -8.17
C VAL A 33 -1.26 2.98 -6.81
N SER A 34 -0.02 3.46 -6.78
CA SER A 34 0.68 3.69 -5.51
C SER A 34 0.19 5.01 -4.88
N TYR A 35 -0.39 4.93 -3.69
CA TYR A 35 -0.75 6.10 -2.90
C TYR A 35 0.45 6.58 -2.10
N ARG A 36 0.97 7.75 -2.48
CA ARG A 36 1.99 8.41 -1.69
C ARG A 36 1.33 9.07 -0.48
N VAL A 37 1.62 8.54 0.71
CA VAL A 37 1.23 9.18 1.96
C VAL A 37 2.22 10.32 2.22
N ASN A 38 1.76 11.56 2.25
CA ASN A 38 2.63 12.74 2.24
C ASN A 38 3.49 12.90 3.51
N TYR A 39 3.06 12.34 4.64
CA TYR A 39 3.70 12.54 5.94
C TYR A 39 4.21 11.25 6.59
N ALA A 40 3.76 10.09 6.14
CA ALA A 40 4.16 8.81 6.72
C ALA A 40 5.18 8.11 5.83
N GLU A 41 6.42 8.03 6.30
CA GLU A 41 7.53 7.41 5.57
C GLU A 41 7.62 5.90 5.83
N MET A 42 7.04 5.43 6.96
CA MET A 42 7.21 4.06 7.43
C MET A 42 6.17 3.09 6.88
N PHE A 43 5.20 3.55 6.10
CA PHE A 43 4.28 2.65 5.42
C PHE A 43 3.97 3.10 3.99
N ARG A 44 3.58 2.14 3.15
CA ARG A 44 3.14 2.34 1.77
C ARG A 44 1.81 1.66 1.55
N VAL A 45 0.99 2.24 0.69
CA VAL A 45 -0.29 1.68 0.25
C VAL A 45 -0.25 1.55 -1.27
N ASN A 46 -0.35 0.33 -1.77
CA ASN A 46 -0.40 0.01 -3.20
C ASN A 46 -1.76 -0.59 -3.51
N ARG A 47 -2.49 -0.02 -4.45
CA ARG A 47 -3.78 -0.56 -4.90
C ARG A 47 -3.60 -1.38 -6.16
N PHE A 48 -4.17 -2.57 -6.13
CA PHE A 48 -4.29 -3.50 -7.24
C PHE A 48 -5.78 -3.69 -7.57
N PRO A 49 -6.13 -4.24 -8.73
CA PRO A 49 -7.53 -4.46 -9.11
C PRO A 49 -8.34 -5.26 -8.07
N ASP A 50 -7.74 -6.29 -7.50
CA ASP A 50 -8.42 -7.27 -6.63
C ASP A 50 -8.13 -7.09 -5.13
N TYR A 51 -7.12 -6.31 -4.76
CA TYR A 51 -6.73 -6.11 -3.37
C TYR A 51 -5.93 -4.80 -3.18
N THR A 52 -5.77 -4.40 -1.92
CA THR A 52 -4.86 -3.33 -1.55
C THR A 52 -3.75 -3.91 -0.67
N GLU A 53 -2.51 -3.64 -1.03
CA GLU A 53 -1.35 -4.00 -0.23
C GLU A 53 -0.94 -2.84 0.68
N VAL A 54 -0.73 -3.13 1.97
CA VAL A 54 -0.14 -2.18 2.92
C VAL A 54 1.16 -2.76 3.45
N GLN A 55 2.26 -2.08 3.19
CA GLN A 55 3.59 -2.44 3.65
C GLN A 55 3.98 -1.54 4.82
N VAL A 56 4.41 -2.12 5.93
CA VAL A 56 4.93 -1.42 7.10
C VAL A 56 6.42 -1.72 7.20
N ARG A 57 7.25 -0.68 7.21
CA ARG A 57 8.70 -0.81 7.36
C ARG A 57 9.09 -1.04 8.81
N ASP A 58 10.18 -1.75 9.01
CA ASP A 58 10.79 -1.89 10.32
C ASP A 58 11.41 -0.55 10.74
N PRO A 59 11.02 0.06 11.88
CA PRO A 59 11.56 1.33 12.33
C PRO A 59 13.03 1.25 12.78
N TRP A 60 13.54 0.07 13.09
CA TRP A 60 14.93 -0.15 13.48
C TRP A 60 15.82 -0.57 12.30
N ASP A 61 15.23 -1.16 11.27
CA ASP A 61 15.91 -1.53 10.03
C ASP A 61 15.02 -1.22 8.82
N THR A 62 15.12 0.00 8.29
CA THR A 62 14.28 0.48 7.21
C THR A 62 14.48 -0.24 5.87
N THR A 63 15.49 -1.11 5.77
CA THR A 63 15.68 -1.99 4.60
C THR A 63 14.73 -3.19 4.61
N ARG A 64 14.12 -3.50 5.76
CA ARG A 64 13.21 -4.62 5.96
C ARG A 64 11.77 -4.16 6.09
N LEU A 65 10.85 -5.07 5.76
CA LEU A 65 9.44 -4.93 6.10
C LEU A 65 9.20 -5.57 7.48
N LEU A 66 8.55 -4.82 8.36
CA LEU A 66 8.04 -5.34 9.63
C LEU A 66 6.80 -6.20 9.36
N GLN A 67 5.90 -5.72 8.50
CA GLN A 67 4.65 -6.40 8.19
C GLN A 67 4.13 -6.01 6.80
N LYS A 68 3.42 -6.96 6.18
CA LYS A 68 2.67 -6.76 4.95
C LYS A 68 1.24 -7.25 5.13
N TYR A 69 0.28 -6.39 4.83
CA TYR A 69 -1.15 -6.71 4.86
C TYR A 69 -1.71 -6.71 3.43
N ILE A 70 -2.57 -7.69 3.14
CA ILE A 70 -3.31 -7.81 1.89
C ILE A 70 -4.78 -7.60 2.22
N LEU A 71 -5.29 -6.41 1.91
CA LEU A 71 -6.65 -6.01 2.22
C LEU A 71 -7.56 -6.39 1.06
N ILE A 72 -8.56 -7.23 1.32
CA ILE A 72 -9.52 -7.71 0.31
C ILE A 72 -10.92 -7.34 0.77
N PRO A 73 -11.73 -6.65 -0.05
CA PRO A 73 -13.11 -6.35 0.30
C PRO A 73 -13.91 -7.62 0.62
N LYS A 74 -14.75 -7.58 1.66
CA LYS A 74 -15.64 -8.71 2.00
C LYS A 74 -16.61 -9.04 0.89
N THR A 75 -16.94 -8.05 0.04
CA THR A 75 -17.82 -8.19 -1.12
C THR A 75 -17.17 -8.88 -2.30
N SER A 76 -15.85 -8.98 -2.32
CA SER A 76 -15.10 -9.61 -3.41
C SER A 76 -14.77 -11.07 -3.08
N SER A 77 -14.66 -11.91 -4.11
CA SER A 77 -14.09 -13.25 -3.99
C SER A 77 -12.61 -13.18 -3.61
N LEU A 78 -12.09 -14.25 -3.02
CA LEU A 78 -10.65 -14.34 -2.75
C LEU A 78 -9.93 -14.63 -4.07
N PRO A 79 -8.93 -13.81 -4.47
CA PRO A 79 -8.13 -14.09 -5.65
C PRO A 79 -7.43 -15.45 -5.57
N ALA A 80 -7.30 -16.14 -6.71
CA ALA A 80 -6.68 -17.46 -6.77
C ALA A 80 -5.18 -17.44 -6.40
N SER A 81 -4.52 -16.29 -6.58
CA SER A 81 -3.12 -16.08 -6.21
C SER A 81 -2.98 -14.74 -5.50
N LEU A 82 -2.33 -14.75 -4.36
CA LEU A 82 -2.03 -13.58 -3.55
C LEU A 82 -0.53 -13.53 -3.26
N PRO A 83 0.07 -12.33 -3.13
CA PRO A 83 1.42 -12.21 -2.62
C PRO A 83 1.49 -12.65 -1.15
N GLU A 84 2.69 -12.95 -0.70
CA GLU A 84 2.95 -13.23 0.71
C GLU A 84 2.53 -12.02 1.58
N GLY A 85 1.86 -12.29 2.70
CA GLY A 85 1.39 -11.28 3.64
C GLY A 85 0.19 -11.75 4.45
N THR A 86 -0.23 -10.93 5.43
CA THR A 86 -1.42 -11.20 6.24
C THR A 86 -2.67 -10.73 5.49
N VAL A 87 -3.53 -11.69 5.12
CA VAL A 87 -4.80 -11.38 4.45
C VAL A 87 -5.81 -10.84 5.46
N VAL A 88 -6.40 -9.69 5.14
CA VAL A 88 -7.42 -9.03 5.97
C VAL A 88 -8.65 -8.72 5.12
N ARG A 89 -9.81 -9.22 5.56
CA ARG A 89 -11.10 -8.94 4.90
C ARG A 89 -11.66 -7.61 5.42
N THR A 90 -11.92 -6.67 4.52
CA THR A 90 -12.36 -5.30 4.85
C THR A 90 -13.80 -5.02 4.37
N PRO A 91 -14.57 -4.12 5.03
CA PRO A 91 -14.23 -3.42 6.28
C PRO A 91 -14.20 -4.35 7.49
N LEU A 92 -13.41 -3.98 8.50
CA LEU A 92 -13.44 -4.66 9.80
C LEU A 92 -14.72 -4.22 10.53
N SER A 93 -15.45 -5.17 11.09
CA SER A 93 -16.71 -4.92 11.80
C SER A 93 -16.67 -5.37 13.27
N ARG A 94 -15.59 -6.01 13.67
CA ARG A 94 -15.37 -6.48 15.05
C ARG A 94 -13.89 -6.39 15.35
N VAL A 95 -13.48 -5.39 16.12
CA VAL A 95 -12.08 -5.09 16.41
C VAL A 95 -11.84 -5.24 17.91
N ALA A 96 -10.85 -6.01 18.30
CA ALA A 96 -10.32 -5.99 19.66
C ALA A 96 -9.25 -4.90 19.76
N VAL A 97 -9.37 -4.01 20.73
CA VAL A 97 -8.50 -2.85 20.89
C VAL A 97 -7.68 -2.98 22.17
N TYR A 98 -6.38 -2.78 22.05
CA TYR A 98 -5.48 -2.98 23.19
C TYR A 98 -5.49 -1.80 24.17
N SER A 99 -5.45 -0.55 23.68
CA SER A 99 -5.26 0.62 24.52
C SER A 99 -6.27 1.74 24.24
N SER A 100 -6.41 2.66 25.22
CA SER A 100 -7.24 3.88 25.10
C SER A 100 -6.84 4.77 23.92
N VAL A 101 -5.57 4.78 23.52
CA VAL A 101 -5.09 5.54 22.34
C VAL A 101 -5.76 5.03 21.08
N HIS A 102 -5.77 3.70 20.86
CA HIS A 102 -6.44 3.11 19.70
C HIS A 102 -7.96 3.35 19.74
N CYS A 103 -8.58 3.30 20.90
CA CYS A 103 -9.99 3.66 21.05
C CYS A 103 -10.26 5.10 20.62
N SER A 104 -9.41 6.04 21.03
CA SER A 104 -9.52 7.45 20.65
C SER A 104 -9.33 7.67 19.14
N MET A 105 -8.42 6.95 18.51
CA MET A 105 -8.23 6.99 17.05
C MET A 105 -9.49 6.50 16.32
N LEU A 106 -10.08 5.39 16.76
CA LEU A 106 -11.31 4.85 16.17
C LEU A 106 -12.51 5.79 16.41
N ALA A 107 -12.55 6.45 17.57
CA ALA A 107 -13.54 7.49 17.84
C ALA A 107 -13.47 8.65 16.85
N GLN A 108 -12.27 9.16 16.60
CA GLN A 108 -12.05 10.24 15.64
C GLN A 108 -12.40 9.85 14.19
N LEU A 109 -12.30 8.56 13.87
CA LEU A 109 -12.68 8.01 12.58
C LEU A 109 -14.19 7.68 12.49
N GLY A 110 -14.96 7.85 13.58
CA GLY A 110 -16.38 7.50 13.64
C GLY A 110 -16.66 6.00 13.74
N ASN A 111 -15.68 5.18 14.11
CA ASN A 111 -15.74 3.71 14.08
C ASN A 111 -15.78 3.07 15.47
N LEU A 112 -16.33 3.77 16.46
CA LEU A 112 -16.50 3.21 17.82
C LEU A 112 -17.38 1.97 17.86
N SER A 113 -18.41 1.92 17.02
CA SER A 113 -19.33 0.77 16.92
C SER A 113 -18.65 -0.52 16.44
N ASP A 114 -17.49 -0.41 15.83
CA ASP A 114 -16.73 -1.57 15.35
C ASP A 114 -15.86 -2.21 16.44
N ILE A 115 -15.76 -1.59 17.61
CA ILE A 115 -15.04 -2.13 18.77
C ILE A 115 -15.90 -3.22 19.41
N ALA A 116 -15.41 -4.46 19.33
CA ALA A 116 -16.06 -5.63 19.93
C ALA A 116 -15.47 -6.03 21.29
N GLY A 117 -14.32 -5.45 21.66
CA GLY A 117 -13.69 -5.72 22.93
C GLY A 117 -12.45 -4.88 23.16
N VAL A 118 -12.07 -4.74 24.42
CA VAL A 118 -10.87 -4.01 24.86
C VAL A 118 -10.05 -4.90 25.79
N CYS A 119 -8.73 -4.86 25.68
CA CYS A 119 -7.86 -5.70 26.50
C CYS A 119 -7.67 -5.14 27.92
N GLU A 120 -7.68 -3.82 28.08
CA GLU A 120 -7.42 -3.15 29.35
C GLU A 120 -8.54 -2.16 29.69
N SER A 121 -9.74 -2.66 30.01
CA SER A 121 -10.94 -1.86 30.25
C SER A 121 -10.76 -0.79 31.34
N ARG A 122 -9.95 -1.05 32.36
CA ARG A 122 -9.67 -0.11 33.46
C ARG A 122 -9.06 1.23 33.04
N TYR A 123 -8.43 1.28 31.86
CA TYR A 123 -7.81 2.50 31.33
C TYR A 123 -8.66 3.17 30.24
N ILE A 124 -9.78 2.58 29.90
CA ILE A 124 -10.69 3.13 28.91
C ILE A 124 -11.61 4.13 29.58
N ILE A 125 -11.52 5.40 29.17
CA ILE A 125 -12.32 6.51 29.71
C ILE A 125 -13.42 6.98 28.76
N ILE A 126 -13.61 6.31 27.62
CA ILE A 126 -14.62 6.66 26.62
C ILE A 126 -15.95 6.07 27.07
N PRO A 127 -16.98 6.90 27.41
CA PRO A 127 -18.23 6.43 28.02
C PRO A 127 -19.00 5.44 27.13
N GLU A 128 -18.93 5.61 25.82
CA GLU A 128 -19.59 4.74 24.84
C GLU A 128 -19.05 3.32 24.88
N ILE A 129 -17.74 3.19 25.04
CA ILE A 129 -17.06 1.89 25.12
C ILE A 129 -17.35 1.24 26.47
N MET A 130 -17.26 2.01 27.54
CA MET A 130 -17.53 1.50 28.90
C MET A 130 -18.94 0.93 29.05
N ARG A 131 -19.92 1.50 28.39
CA ARG A 131 -21.32 0.99 28.38
C ARG A 131 -21.48 -0.31 27.59
N GLY A 132 -20.61 -0.59 26.63
CA GLY A 132 -20.67 -1.80 25.80
C GLY A 132 -19.81 -2.96 26.31
N VAL A 133 -18.99 -2.75 27.34
CA VAL A 133 -18.05 -3.76 27.92
C VAL A 133 -18.61 -4.32 29.24
N SER A 134 -19.89 -4.32 29.44
CA SER A 134 -20.56 -4.97 30.63
C SER A 134 -20.89 -6.44 30.38
#